data_56c8aea0db968b4a9914a5fa5c3eb85a
#
_entry.id   56c8aea0db968b4a9914a5fa5c3eb85a
#
_cell.length_a   1.000
_cell.length_b   1.000
_cell.length_c   1.000
_cell.angle_alpha   90.00
_cell.angle_beta   90.00
_cell.angle_gamma   90.00
#
_symmetry.space_group_name_H-M   'P 1'
#
loop_
_entity.id
_entity.type
_entity.pdbx_description
1 polymer ?
#
loop_
_entity_poly.entity_id
_entity_poly.type
_entity_poly.pdbx_seq_one_letter_code
_entity_poly.pdbx_strand_id
1 'polypeptide(L)'
;MKPYKSLFAAFPDELRYQAFKVEMKEMQFSYGIEMMFREVLPALKHQNDGLIFTCRMSPYQFGTDPHILKWKAPHENTVDFRVHLNFPLVEPTDAERADGQTEPFTDYESVPEARLLVFTGTDRGKPGYEDFREPLFITEEEWEQLKQLGDPVQDRVVECCLDEEKRWRLYRFRDDKTEANHVSTVNSVLESIKDAVGEGELMAAAKGIKDGWKMRQQQGGH
;
A
#
# COMPACT_ATOMS: atom_id res chain seq x y z
N MET A 1 -4.78 29.76 4.91
CA MET A 1 -4.64 30.32 3.53
C MET A 1 -4.78 31.85 3.44
N LYS A 2 -5.64 32.53 4.25
CA LYS A 2 -5.73 34.00 4.20
C LYS A 2 -4.37 34.70 4.41
N PRO A 3 -3.56 34.33 5.43
CA PRO A 3 -2.22 34.94 5.64
C PRO A 3 -1.29 34.75 4.44
N TYR A 4 -1.31 33.58 3.82
CA TYR A 4 -0.48 33.26 2.66
C TYR A 4 -0.83 34.11 1.45
N LYS A 5 -2.14 34.26 1.13
CA LYS A 5 -2.60 35.13 0.03
C LYS A 5 -2.27 36.60 0.28
N SER A 6 -2.39 37.07 1.52
CA SER A 6 -2.06 38.47 1.86
C SER A 6 -0.55 38.76 1.77
N LEU A 7 0.30 37.76 2.07
CA LEU A 7 1.73 37.88 1.93
C LEU A 7 2.14 38.09 0.47
N PHE A 8 1.57 37.32 -0.46
CA PHE A 8 1.85 37.51 -1.89
C PHE A 8 1.32 38.81 -2.47
N ALA A 9 0.18 39.30 -1.96
CA ALA A 9 -0.32 40.61 -2.35
C ALA A 9 0.60 41.74 -1.88
N ALA A 10 1.27 41.55 -0.72
CA ALA A 10 2.22 42.52 -0.18
C ALA A 10 3.60 42.49 -0.87
N PHE A 11 4.00 41.32 -1.40
CA PHE A 11 5.32 41.09 -2.00
C PHE A 11 5.23 40.44 -3.39
N PRO A 12 4.64 41.09 -4.40
CA PRO A 12 4.39 40.50 -5.70
C PRO A 12 5.69 40.16 -6.47
N ASP A 13 6.77 40.86 -6.25
CA ASP A 13 8.05 40.62 -6.90
C ASP A 13 8.73 39.32 -6.45
N GLU A 14 8.43 38.85 -5.23
CA GLU A 14 8.95 37.59 -4.69
C GLU A 14 8.30 36.36 -5.34
N LEU A 15 7.14 36.51 -5.99
CA LEU A 15 6.44 35.41 -6.67
C LEU A 15 7.29 34.74 -7.74
N ARG A 16 8.12 35.49 -8.46
CA ARG A 16 9.01 34.96 -9.51
C ARG A 16 10.09 34.01 -9.01
N TYR A 17 10.43 34.09 -7.73
CA TYR A 17 11.43 33.24 -7.10
C TYR A 17 10.81 32.03 -6.39
N GLN A 18 9.49 31.92 -6.36
CA GLN A 18 8.81 30.84 -5.70
C GLN A 18 8.89 29.56 -6.52
N ALA A 19 9.50 28.52 -5.96
CA ALA A 19 9.68 27.23 -6.63
C ALA A 19 8.39 26.42 -6.74
N PHE A 20 7.37 26.70 -5.91
CA PHE A 20 6.10 25.98 -5.89
C PHE A 20 4.95 26.88 -5.45
N LYS A 21 3.72 26.51 -5.85
CA LYS A 21 2.49 27.18 -5.45
C LYS A 21 1.74 26.34 -4.43
N VAL A 22 1.29 26.97 -3.35
CA VAL A 22 0.43 26.32 -2.34
C VAL A 22 -1.03 26.63 -2.64
N GLU A 23 -1.81 25.60 -2.88
CA GLU A 23 -3.26 25.70 -3.09
C GLU A 23 -4.00 24.85 -2.07
N MET A 24 -5.21 25.28 -1.70
CA MET A 24 -6.07 24.45 -0.87
C MET A 24 -6.75 23.42 -1.76
N LYS A 25 -6.61 22.15 -1.41
CA LYS A 25 -7.39 21.08 -2.01
C LYS A 25 -8.85 21.23 -1.56
N GLU A 26 -9.76 21.40 -2.51
CA GLU A 26 -11.17 21.44 -2.22
C GLU A 26 -11.69 20.04 -1.86
N MET A 27 -12.54 19.98 -0.85
CA MET A 27 -13.21 18.76 -0.44
C MET A 27 -14.68 18.82 -0.84
N GLN A 28 -15.19 17.70 -1.33
CA GLN A 28 -16.59 17.55 -1.69
C GLN A 28 -17.35 16.77 -0.61
N PHE A 29 -18.66 16.93 -0.57
CA PHE A 29 -19.49 16.09 0.30
C PHE A 29 -19.50 14.66 -0.22
N SER A 30 -19.53 13.68 0.69
CA SER A 30 -19.47 12.25 0.34
C SER A 30 -20.61 11.77 -0.58
N TYR A 31 -21.73 12.47 -0.64
CA TYR A 31 -22.79 12.19 -1.61
C TYR A 31 -22.46 12.64 -3.06
N GLY A 32 -21.36 13.36 -3.26
CA GLY A 32 -20.82 13.74 -4.58
C GLY A 32 -19.89 12.71 -5.17
N ILE A 33 -19.90 11.46 -4.72
CA ILE A 33 -19.00 10.38 -5.17
C ILE A 33 -19.02 10.20 -6.69
N GLU A 34 -20.22 10.25 -7.30
CA GLU A 34 -20.35 10.10 -8.76
C GLU A 34 -19.57 11.19 -9.51
N MET A 35 -19.67 12.45 -9.08
CA MET A 35 -18.89 13.55 -9.64
C MET A 35 -17.39 13.34 -9.43
N MET A 36 -16.99 12.81 -8.26
CA MET A 36 -15.57 12.51 -7.99
C MET A 36 -15.02 11.54 -9.02
N PHE A 37 -15.71 10.43 -9.29
CA PHE A 37 -15.24 9.43 -10.26
C PHE A 37 -15.31 9.87 -11.70
N ARG A 38 -16.38 10.59 -12.09
CA ARG A 38 -16.61 10.94 -13.51
C ARG A 38 -15.90 12.20 -13.96
N GLU A 39 -15.65 13.13 -13.06
CA GLU A 39 -15.16 14.46 -13.43
C GLU A 39 -13.84 14.82 -12.72
N VAL A 40 -13.76 14.63 -11.39
CA VAL A 40 -12.62 15.13 -10.62
C VAL A 40 -11.39 14.24 -10.76
N LEU A 41 -11.53 12.91 -10.53
CA LEU A 41 -10.40 11.99 -10.63
C LEU A 41 -9.79 11.93 -12.04
N PRO A 42 -10.57 11.88 -13.13
CA PRO A 42 -10.01 11.89 -14.48
C PRO A 42 -9.31 13.19 -14.85
N ALA A 43 -9.67 14.31 -14.21
CA ALA A 43 -9.06 15.62 -14.45
C ALA A 43 -7.77 15.86 -13.64
N LEU A 44 -7.40 14.96 -12.74
CA LEU A 44 -6.16 15.08 -11.97
C LEU A 44 -4.94 14.97 -12.90
N LYS A 45 -3.95 15.81 -12.64
CA LYS A 45 -2.67 15.81 -13.38
C LYS A 45 -1.64 14.83 -12.80
N HIS A 46 -1.99 14.12 -11.77
CA HIS A 46 -1.15 13.15 -11.06
C HIS A 46 -1.95 11.88 -10.80
N GLN A 47 -1.25 10.79 -10.54
CA GLN A 47 -1.87 9.55 -10.10
C GLN A 47 -2.55 9.75 -8.74
N ASN A 48 -3.57 8.95 -8.46
CA ASN A 48 -4.24 8.88 -7.18
C ASN A 48 -4.37 7.40 -6.77
N ASP A 49 -4.52 7.15 -5.49
CA ASP A 49 -4.68 5.82 -4.90
C ASP A 49 -6.06 5.67 -4.21
N GLY A 50 -7.08 6.33 -4.76
CA GLY A 50 -8.45 6.22 -4.31
C GLY A 50 -9.01 7.48 -3.64
N LEU A 51 -9.91 7.29 -2.68
CA LEU A 51 -10.64 8.38 -2.00
C LEU A 51 -10.34 8.39 -0.51
N ILE A 52 -10.30 9.59 0.06
CA ILE A 52 -10.20 9.79 1.51
C ILE A 52 -11.48 10.45 2.01
N PHE A 53 -12.19 9.78 2.91
CA PHE A 53 -13.37 10.31 3.59
C PHE A 53 -12.98 10.83 4.97
N THR A 54 -13.16 12.12 5.17
CA THR A 54 -12.82 12.79 6.43
C THR A 54 -14.10 13.25 7.11
N CYS A 55 -14.27 12.90 8.39
CA CYS A 55 -15.40 13.37 9.18
C CYS A 55 -15.30 14.89 9.37
N ARG A 56 -16.32 15.64 8.93
CA ARG A 56 -16.36 17.10 9.01
C ARG A 56 -16.26 17.63 10.43
N MET A 57 -16.81 16.88 11.39
CA MET A 57 -16.91 17.30 12.79
C MET A 57 -15.74 16.85 13.66
N SER A 58 -14.85 16.00 13.13
CA SER A 58 -13.65 15.59 13.85
C SER A 58 -12.64 16.72 13.93
N PRO A 59 -12.10 17.02 15.13
CA PRO A 59 -10.96 17.90 15.27
C PRO A 59 -9.72 17.26 14.63
N TYR A 60 -8.69 18.06 14.37
CA TYR A 60 -7.41 17.52 13.91
C TYR A 60 -6.79 16.64 14.99
N GLN A 61 -6.42 15.41 14.60
CA GLN A 61 -5.75 14.45 15.47
C GLN A 61 -4.32 14.20 14.96
N PHE A 62 -3.33 14.22 15.85
CA PHE A 62 -1.98 13.82 15.53
C PHE A 62 -1.86 12.30 15.39
N GLY A 63 -1.12 11.84 14.39
CA GLY A 63 -0.95 10.41 14.12
C GLY A 63 -2.14 9.80 13.39
N THR A 64 -2.49 8.57 13.73
CA THR A 64 -3.61 7.84 13.10
C THR A 64 -4.94 8.34 13.60
N ASP A 65 -5.82 8.75 12.68
CA ASP A 65 -7.20 9.17 12.97
C ASP A 65 -8.18 8.10 12.48
N PRO A 66 -8.89 7.40 13.38
CA PRO A 66 -9.86 6.37 13.00
C PRO A 66 -11.12 6.93 12.31
N HIS A 67 -11.35 8.25 12.35
CA HIS A 67 -12.46 8.91 11.67
C HIS A 67 -12.14 9.27 10.21
N ILE A 68 -10.93 8.98 9.76
CA ILE A 68 -10.52 9.12 8.37
C ILE A 68 -10.54 7.74 7.72
N LEU A 69 -11.44 7.54 6.76
CA LEU A 69 -11.53 6.32 5.99
C LEU A 69 -10.84 6.49 4.63
N LYS A 70 -10.03 5.53 4.26
CA LYS A 70 -9.39 5.46 2.95
C LYS A 70 -10.05 4.34 2.16
N TRP A 71 -10.47 4.68 0.96
CA TRP A 71 -10.94 3.69 0.01
C TRP A 71 -9.95 3.61 -1.16
N LYS A 72 -9.62 2.39 -1.53
CA LYS A 72 -8.89 2.04 -2.74
C LYS A 72 -9.70 1.08 -3.58
N ALA A 73 -9.50 1.08 -4.88
CA ALA A 73 -10.08 0.03 -5.71
C ALA A 73 -9.59 -1.35 -5.24
N PRO A 74 -10.44 -2.38 -5.20
CA PRO A 74 -10.07 -3.69 -4.64
C PRO A 74 -8.77 -4.28 -5.20
N HIS A 75 -8.53 -4.09 -6.49
CA HIS A 75 -7.32 -4.57 -7.18
C HIS A 75 -6.05 -3.73 -6.90
N GLU A 76 -6.19 -2.57 -6.27
CA GLU A 76 -5.09 -1.68 -5.89
C GLU A 76 -4.64 -1.88 -4.43
N ASN A 77 -5.29 -2.80 -3.71
CA ASN A 77 -4.88 -3.12 -2.36
C ASN A 77 -3.54 -3.85 -2.35
N THR A 78 -2.59 -3.32 -1.61
CA THR A 78 -1.24 -3.87 -1.47
C THR A 78 -0.87 -4.02 -0.01
N VAL A 79 0.06 -4.94 0.27
CA VAL A 79 0.62 -5.16 1.60
C VAL A 79 2.14 -5.15 1.51
N ASP A 80 2.79 -4.48 2.46
CA ASP A 80 4.24 -4.53 2.59
C ASP A 80 4.63 -5.69 3.53
N PHE A 81 5.38 -6.64 3.00
CA PHE A 81 5.94 -7.77 3.72
C PHE A 81 7.47 -7.70 3.76
N ARG A 82 8.09 -8.41 4.68
CA ARG A 82 9.50 -8.75 4.61
C ARG A 82 9.63 -10.12 3.95
N VAL A 83 10.50 -10.25 2.95
CA VAL A 83 10.73 -11.52 2.25
C VAL A 83 11.82 -12.32 2.95
N HIS A 84 11.57 -13.60 3.15
CA HIS A 84 12.58 -14.56 3.59
C HIS A 84 12.66 -15.70 2.57
N LEU A 85 13.85 -15.90 1.99
CA LEU A 85 14.09 -16.88 0.95
C LEU A 85 14.65 -18.16 1.55
N ASN A 86 14.00 -19.27 1.30
CA ASN A 86 14.47 -20.62 1.63
C ASN A 86 14.91 -21.32 0.33
N PHE A 87 16.20 -21.52 0.19
CA PHE A 87 16.75 -22.22 -0.96
C PHE A 87 16.77 -23.71 -0.73
N PRO A 88 16.51 -24.55 -1.74
CA PRO A 88 16.58 -25.99 -1.62
C PRO A 88 18.01 -26.46 -1.39
N LEU A 89 18.14 -27.54 -0.62
CA LEU A 89 19.38 -28.29 -0.54
C LEU A 89 19.34 -29.39 -1.59
N VAL A 90 20.40 -29.49 -2.35
CA VAL A 90 20.56 -30.50 -3.42
C VAL A 90 21.69 -31.45 -3.06
N GLU A 91 21.44 -32.75 -3.25
CA GLU A 91 22.44 -33.79 -3.12
C GLU A 91 23.41 -33.73 -4.32
N PRO A 92 24.71 -33.83 -4.07
CA PRO A 92 25.68 -33.87 -5.16
C PRO A 92 25.42 -35.01 -6.15
N THR A 93 25.54 -34.72 -7.42
CA THR A 93 25.53 -35.74 -8.49
C THR A 93 26.73 -36.68 -8.39
N ASP A 94 26.70 -37.81 -9.09
CA ASP A 94 27.84 -38.75 -9.11
C ASP A 94 29.12 -38.11 -9.66
N ALA A 95 29.00 -37.17 -10.58
CA ALA A 95 30.15 -36.42 -11.13
C ALA A 95 30.73 -35.46 -10.07
N GLU A 96 29.90 -34.71 -9.36
CA GLU A 96 30.31 -33.80 -8.29
C GLU A 96 30.92 -34.57 -7.11
N ARG A 97 30.38 -35.76 -6.79
CA ARG A 97 30.98 -36.65 -5.79
C ARG A 97 32.35 -37.16 -6.19
N ALA A 98 32.57 -37.46 -7.48
CA ALA A 98 33.86 -37.83 -8.00
C ALA A 98 34.90 -36.69 -7.92
N ASP A 99 34.40 -35.42 -8.02
CA ASP A 99 35.21 -34.20 -7.84
C ASP A 99 35.40 -33.78 -6.38
N GLY A 100 34.84 -34.57 -5.42
CA GLY A 100 35.07 -34.39 -3.99
C GLY A 100 33.97 -33.66 -3.24
N GLN A 101 32.86 -33.27 -3.91
CA GLN A 101 31.67 -32.70 -3.25
C GLN A 101 30.85 -33.85 -2.67
N THR A 102 30.91 -34.05 -1.37
CA THR A 102 30.20 -35.15 -0.67
C THR A 102 29.01 -34.71 0.14
N GLU A 103 28.95 -33.43 0.49
CA GLU A 103 27.88 -32.85 1.33
C GLU A 103 26.83 -32.14 0.48
N PRO A 104 25.56 -32.19 0.89
CA PRO A 104 24.51 -31.38 0.24
C PRO A 104 24.89 -29.90 0.22
N PHE A 105 24.53 -29.23 -0.82
CA PHE A 105 24.78 -27.79 -0.99
C PHE A 105 23.49 -27.02 -1.30
N THR A 106 23.50 -25.74 -1.00
CA THR A 106 22.38 -24.86 -1.29
C THR A 106 22.33 -24.51 -2.76
N ASP A 107 21.20 -24.79 -3.42
CA ASP A 107 20.95 -24.43 -4.80
C ASP A 107 20.39 -23.01 -4.89
N TYR A 108 21.22 -22.05 -5.25
CA TYR A 108 20.83 -20.66 -5.45
C TYR A 108 20.30 -20.37 -6.86
N GLU A 109 20.38 -21.34 -7.78
CA GLU A 109 19.88 -21.19 -9.15
C GLU A 109 18.38 -21.43 -9.25
N SER A 110 17.87 -22.42 -8.55
CA SER A 110 16.45 -22.72 -8.50
C SER A 110 15.63 -21.63 -7.79
N VAL A 111 14.38 -21.50 -8.20
CA VAL A 111 13.42 -20.59 -7.52
C VAL A 111 13.30 -20.98 -6.05
N PRO A 112 13.63 -20.08 -5.11
CA PRO A 112 13.48 -20.37 -3.69
C PRO A 112 12.01 -20.36 -3.25
N GLU A 113 11.71 -21.02 -2.14
CA GLU A 113 10.50 -20.76 -1.41
C GLU A 113 10.60 -19.37 -0.77
N ALA A 114 9.79 -18.42 -1.23
CA ALA A 114 9.81 -17.06 -0.74
C ALA A 114 8.70 -16.85 0.29
N ARG A 115 9.06 -16.91 1.59
CA ARG A 115 8.15 -16.68 2.71
C ARG A 115 7.93 -15.19 2.90
N LEU A 116 6.69 -14.83 3.21
CA LEU A 116 6.30 -13.47 3.56
C LEU A 116 6.20 -13.34 5.09
N LEU A 117 6.83 -12.31 5.64
CA LEU A 117 6.83 -12.04 7.06
C LEU A 117 6.09 -10.74 7.35
N VAL A 118 5.24 -10.74 8.38
CA VAL A 118 4.53 -9.58 8.90
C VAL A 118 5.18 -9.06 10.17
N PHE A 119 5.19 -7.75 10.34
CA PHE A 119 5.76 -7.11 11.53
C PHE A 119 4.79 -7.23 12.72
N THR A 120 5.28 -7.66 13.88
CA THR A 120 4.49 -7.85 15.10
C THR A 120 4.75 -6.79 16.18
N GLY A 121 5.62 -5.84 15.87
CA GLY A 121 6.03 -4.80 16.81
C GLY A 121 7.50 -4.92 17.21
N THR A 122 7.92 -4.04 18.11
CA THR A 122 9.29 -4.01 18.61
C THR A 122 9.31 -4.39 20.08
N ASP A 123 10.06 -5.41 20.43
CA ASP A 123 10.35 -5.80 21.82
C ASP A 123 11.82 -5.52 22.14
N ARG A 124 12.07 -4.74 23.21
CA ARG A 124 13.42 -4.36 23.69
C ARG A 124 14.34 -3.84 22.56
N GLY A 125 13.75 -3.07 21.62
CA GLY A 125 14.48 -2.48 20.48
C GLY A 125 14.77 -3.44 19.34
N LYS A 126 14.23 -4.67 19.36
CA LYS A 126 14.33 -5.63 18.26
C LYS A 126 12.98 -5.79 17.56
N PRO A 127 12.93 -5.68 16.23
CA PRO A 127 11.72 -5.92 15.47
C PRO A 127 11.33 -7.41 15.55
N GLY A 128 10.04 -7.66 15.82
CA GLY A 128 9.46 -8.99 15.79
C GLY A 128 8.77 -9.25 14.46
N TYR A 129 8.83 -10.48 14.00
CA TYR A 129 8.18 -10.93 12.77
C TYR A 129 7.52 -12.28 12.99
N GLU A 130 6.44 -12.50 12.28
CA GLU A 130 5.80 -13.82 12.18
C GLU A 130 5.53 -14.16 10.72
N ASP A 131 5.43 -15.45 10.43
CA ASP A 131 5.14 -15.94 9.10
C ASP A 131 3.71 -15.59 8.69
N PHE A 132 3.59 -15.01 7.51
CA PHE A 132 2.33 -14.96 6.79
C PHE A 132 2.07 -16.33 6.13
N ARG A 133 0.82 -16.79 6.14
CA ARG A 133 0.48 -18.17 5.75
C ARG A 133 0.75 -18.49 4.28
N GLU A 134 0.68 -17.48 3.41
CA GLU A 134 0.79 -17.63 1.98
C GLU A 134 2.16 -17.12 1.52
N PRO A 135 2.87 -17.88 0.67
CA PRO A 135 4.17 -17.46 0.15
C PRO A 135 4.04 -16.40 -0.95
N LEU A 136 5.12 -15.71 -1.22
CA LEU A 136 5.29 -14.94 -2.43
C LEU A 136 5.45 -15.90 -3.62
N PHE A 137 4.61 -15.77 -4.62
CA PHE A 137 4.73 -16.54 -5.84
C PHE A 137 5.69 -15.84 -6.80
N ILE A 138 6.75 -16.56 -7.18
CA ILE A 138 7.78 -16.12 -8.11
C ILE A 138 7.89 -17.15 -9.22
N THR A 139 7.85 -16.72 -10.49
CA THR A 139 8.12 -17.62 -11.64
C THR A 139 9.60 -17.77 -11.86
N GLU A 140 10.01 -18.77 -12.67
CA GLU A 140 11.41 -18.97 -13.05
C GLU A 140 11.97 -17.72 -13.75
N GLU A 141 11.21 -17.13 -14.67
CA GLU A 141 11.62 -15.92 -15.39
C GLU A 141 11.79 -14.71 -14.46
N GLU A 142 10.90 -14.55 -13.48
CA GLU A 142 11.01 -13.50 -12.49
C GLU A 142 12.21 -13.71 -11.56
N TRP A 143 12.50 -14.97 -11.19
CA TRP A 143 13.67 -15.28 -10.39
C TRP A 143 14.95 -14.92 -11.14
N GLU A 144 15.05 -15.29 -12.43
CA GLU A 144 16.19 -14.90 -13.27
C GLU A 144 16.35 -13.37 -13.34
N GLN A 145 15.26 -12.62 -13.47
CA GLN A 145 15.31 -11.16 -13.46
C GLN A 145 15.77 -10.61 -12.11
N LEU A 146 15.33 -11.19 -11.00
CA LEU A 146 15.75 -10.80 -9.66
C LEU A 146 17.24 -11.06 -9.42
N LYS A 147 17.78 -12.18 -9.90
CA LYS A 147 19.22 -12.47 -9.87
C LYS A 147 20.02 -11.43 -10.67
N GLN A 148 19.52 -11.00 -11.83
CA GLN A 148 20.19 -10.01 -12.69
C GLN A 148 20.24 -8.60 -12.09
N LEU A 149 19.31 -8.25 -11.17
CA LEU A 149 19.35 -6.95 -10.47
C LEU A 149 20.60 -6.77 -9.61
N GLY A 150 21.22 -7.88 -9.17
CA GLY A 150 22.42 -7.86 -8.35
C GLY A 150 22.22 -7.37 -6.91
N ASP A 151 21.00 -7.00 -6.54
CA ASP A 151 20.65 -6.58 -5.19
C ASP A 151 20.08 -7.75 -4.40
N PRO A 152 20.44 -7.92 -3.11
CA PRO A 152 19.89 -8.98 -2.28
C PRO A 152 18.39 -8.81 -2.11
N VAL A 153 17.62 -9.86 -2.35
CA VAL A 153 16.18 -9.90 -2.11
C VAL A 153 15.88 -10.33 -0.68
N GLN A 154 16.77 -11.12 -0.10
CA GLN A 154 16.68 -11.64 1.26
C GLN A 154 16.47 -10.51 2.27
N ASP A 155 15.46 -10.66 3.13
CA ASP A 155 15.12 -9.77 4.24
C ASP A 155 14.74 -8.32 3.84
N ARG A 156 14.51 -8.06 2.55
CA ARG A 156 13.98 -6.75 2.10
C ARG A 156 12.49 -6.62 2.35
N VAL A 157 12.06 -5.37 2.51
CA VAL A 157 10.63 -5.02 2.53
C VAL A 157 10.16 -4.87 1.09
N VAL A 158 9.08 -5.58 0.77
CA VAL A 158 8.46 -5.60 -0.56
C VAL A 158 6.98 -5.26 -0.45
N GLU A 159 6.48 -4.50 -1.40
CA GLU A 159 5.04 -4.30 -1.58
C GLU A 159 4.52 -5.40 -2.48
N CYS A 160 3.50 -6.11 -2.01
CA CYS A 160 2.87 -7.22 -2.73
C CYS A 160 1.40 -6.93 -3.01
N CYS A 161 0.90 -7.45 -4.12
CA CYS A 161 -0.51 -7.47 -4.50
C CYS A 161 -0.97 -8.89 -4.83
N LEU A 162 -2.28 -9.11 -4.83
CA LEU A 162 -2.85 -10.36 -5.30
C LEU A 162 -3.04 -10.31 -6.81
N ASP A 163 -2.66 -11.39 -7.50
CA ASP A 163 -2.98 -11.60 -8.90
C ASP A 163 -4.42 -12.16 -9.08
N GLU A 164 -4.82 -12.45 -10.32
CA GLU A 164 -6.13 -12.97 -10.67
C GLU A 164 -6.39 -14.37 -10.06
N GLU A 165 -5.33 -15.17 -9.86
CA GLU A 165 -5.36 -16.46 -9.18
C GLU A 165 -5.25 -16.36 -7.65
N LYS A 166 -5.29 -15.12 -7.12
CA LYS A 166 -5.15 -14.80 -5.69
C LYS A 166 -3.83 -15.25 -5.07
N ARG A 167 -2.76 -15.23 -5.85
CA ARG A 167 -1.39 -15.46 -5.37
C ARG A 167 -0.75 -14.11 -5.07
N TRP A 168 0.05 -14.05 -4.01
CA TRP A 168 0.84 -12.86 -3.70
C TRP A 168 1.97 -12.69 -4.69
N ARG A 169 2.04 -11.51 -5.32
CA ARG A 169 3.04 -11.17 -6.33
C ARG A 169 3.83 -9.96 -5.88
N LEU A 170 5.12 -9.94 -6.20
CA LEU A 170 5.98 -8.77 -6.01
C LEU A 170 5.50 -7.62 -6.90
N TYR A 171 5.09 -6.51 -6.28
CA TYR A 171 4.75 -5.29 -7.00
C TYR A 171 5.97 -4.36 -7.11
N ARG A 172 6.67 -4.12 -5.97
CA ARG A 172 7.93 -3.35 -5.95
C ARG A 172 8.68 -3.52 -4.63
N PHE A 173 9.96 -3.16 -4.65
CA PHE A 173 10.75 -3.02 -3.43
C PHE A 173 10.40 -1.72 -2.68
N ARG A 174 10.48 -1.77 -1.35
CA ARG A 174 10.18 -0.66 -0.45
C ARG A 174 11.44 -0.20 0.27
N ASP A 175 12.39 0.35 -0.51
CA ASP A 175 13.66 0.85 0.04
C ASP A 175 13.49 2.08 0.96
N ASP A 176 12.30 2.67 0.92
CA ASP A 176 11.85 3.75 1.79
C ASP A 176 11.39 3.27 3.18
N LYS A 177 11.30 1.95 3.41
CA LYS A 177 10.81 1.35 4.66
C LYS A 177 11.83 0.41 5.29
N THR A 178 11.93 0.48 6.61
CA THR A 178 12.72 -0.46 7.41
C THR A 178 11.93 -1.68 7.85
N GLU A 179 10.61 -1.53 8.02
CA GLU A 179 9.73 -2.57 8.55
C GLU A 179 8.56 -2.84 7.60
N ALA A 180 8.12 -4.10 7.57
CA ALA A 180 6.89 -4.52 6.91
C ALA A 180 5.65 -3.90 7.58
N ASN A 181 4.47 -4.08 6.98
CA ASN A 181 3.24 -3.69 7.64
C ASN A 181 3.04 -4.49 8.93
N HIS A 182 2.56 -3.79 9.96
CA HIS A 182 2.17 -4.43 11.22
C HIS A 182 0.99 -5.37 10.98
N VAL A 183 0.92 -6.48 11.72
CA VAL A 183 -0.12 -7.51 11.58
C VAL A 183 -1.54 -6.93 11.58
N SER A 184 -1.82 -5.90 12.39
CA SER A 184 -3.13 -5.24 12.39
C SER A 184 -3.44 -4.52 11.07
N THR A 185 -2.43 -3.92 10.43
CA THR A 185 -2.57 -3.28 9.11
C THR A 185 -2.83 -4.32 8.03
N VAL A 186 -2.07 -5.43 8.07
CA VAL A 186 -2.26 -6.55 7.14
C VAL A 186 -3.69 -7.08 7.23
N ASN A 187 -4.18 -7.35 8.44
CA ASN A 187 -5.55 -7.84 8.67
C ASN A 187 -6.60 -6.87 8.12
N SER A 188 -6.43 -5.55 8.34
CA SER A 188 -7.37 -4.54 7.81
C SER A 188 -7.35 -4.49 6.28
N VAL A 189 -6.19 -4.66 5.64
CA VAL A 189 -6.11 -4.73 4.17
C VAL A 189 -6.76 -6.00 3.65
N LEU A 190 -6.54 -7.15 4.30
CA LEU A 190 -7.19 -8.42 3.93
C LEU A 190 -8.72 -8.34 4.04
N GLU A 191 -9.25 -7.69 5.07
CA GLU A 191 -10.68 -7.41 5.20
C GLU A 191 -11.17 -6.54 4.03
N SER A 192 -10.44 -5.48 3.68
CA SER A 192 -10.79 -4.62 2.55
C SER A 192 -10.78 -5.37 1.21
N ILE A 193 -9.82 -6.28 1.01
CA ILE A 193 -9.78 -7.16 -0.17
C ILE A 193 -10.98 -8.11 -0.19
N LYS A 194 -11.35 -8.66 0.96
CA LYS A 194 -12.50 -9.56 1.09
C LYS A 194 -13.82 -8.85 0.85
N ASP A 195 -13.99 -7.65 1.40
CA ASP A 195 -15.19 -6.82 1.24
C ASP A 195 -15.35 -6.34 -0.20
N ALA A 196 -14.24 -6.13 -0.90
CA ALA A 196 -14.16 -5.82 -2.33
C ALA A 196 -15.09 -4.68 -2.78
N VAL A 197 -15.26 -3.63 -1.93
CA VAL A 197 -16.14 -2.50 -2.26
C VAL A 197 -15.62 -1.76 -3.48
N GLY A 198 -16.31 -1.92 -4.59
CA GLY A 198 -15.97 -1.30 -5.87
C GLY A 198 -16.54 0.10 -6.05
N GLU A 199 -16.12 0.76 -7.13
CA GLU A 199 -16.60 2.09 -7.53
C GLU A 199 -18.12 2.11 -7.71
N GLY A 200 -18.68 1.07 -8.35
CA GLY A 200 -20.12 0.95 -8.58
C GLY A 200 -20.95 0.91 -7.29
N GLU A 201 -20.45 0.21 -6.27
CA GLU A 201 -21.10 0.13 -4.96
C GLU A 201 -21.04 1.47 -4.23
N LEU A 202 -19.90 2.16 -4.29
CA LEU A 202 -19.80 3.51 -3.73
C LEU A 202 -20.75 4.49 -4.40
N MET A 203 -20.84 4.47 -5.74
CA MET A 203 -21.77 5.31 -6.48
C MET A 203 -23.23 4.98 -6.13
N ALA A 204 -23.59 3.71 -6.00
CA ALA A 204 -24.92 3.27 -5.59
C ALA A 204 -25.29 3.77 -4.18
N ALA A 205 -24.33 3.87 -3.27
CA ALA A 205 -24.54 4.38 -1.91
C ALA A 205 -24.77 5.90 -1.86
N ALA A 206 -24.41 6.67 -2.88
CA ALA A 206 -24.46 8.13 -2.88
C ALA A 206 -25.84 8.72 -2.51
N LYS A 207 -26.92 8.09 -3.01
CA LYS A 207 -28.29 8.51 -2.69
C LYS A 207 -28.61 8.34 -1.20
N GLY A 208 -28.32 7.17 -0.63
CA GLY A 208 -28.53 6.91 0.80
C GLY A 208 -27.72 7.83 1.70
N ILE A 209 -26.48 8.12 1.32
CA ILE A 209 -25.60 9.08 2.00
C ILE A 209 -26.23 10.48 1.99
N LYS A 210 -26.77 10.93 0.84
CA LYS A 210 -27.44 12.23 0.69
C LYS A 210 -28.70 12.32 1.56
N ASP A 211 -29.51 11.28 1.56
CA ASP A 211 -30.75 11.24 2.33
C ASP A 211 -30.46 11.23 3.85
N GLY A 212 -29.46 10.44 4.28
CA GLY A 212 -28.99 10.45 5.68
C GLY A 212 -28.40 11.82 6.08
N TRP A 213 -27.70 12.51 5.19
CA TRP A 213 -27.22 13.87 5.45
C TRP A 213 -28.38 14.85 5.64
N LYS A 214 -29.41 14.82 4.77
CA LYS A 214 -30.59 15.67 4.88
C LYS A 214 -31.35 15.44 6.20
N MET A 215 -31.54 14.17 6.59
CA MET A 215 -32.21 13.85 7.86
C MET A 215 -31.47 14.44 9.07
N ARG A 216 -30.13 14.32 9.10
CA ARG A 216 -29.34 14.92 10.19
C ARG A 216 -29.44 16.45 10.23
N GLN A 217 -29.49 17.12 9.06
CA GLN A 217 -29.67 18.57 8.99
C GLN A 217 -31.04 19.00 9.55
N GLN A 218 -32.11 18.24 9.30
CA GLN A 218 -33.46 18.51 9.79
C GLN A 218 -33.57 18.29 11.29
N GLN A 219 -32.76 17.39 11.89
CA GLN A 219 -32.75 17.10 13.31
C GLN A 219 -31.88 18.07 14.12
N GLY A 220 -31.36 19.15 13.52
CA GLY A 220 -30.59 20.18 14.21
C GLY A 220 -29.17 19.76 14.55
N GLY A 221 -28.65 18.74 13.90
CA GLY A 221 -27.23 18.35 14.02
C GLY A 221 -26.34 19.39 13.32
N HIS A 222 -25.56 20.09 14.12
CA HIS A 222 -24.54 21.04 13.65
C HIS A 222 -23.33 20.32 13.09
#